data_64702ef8327ba8c03b91e5e230adf1b1
#
_entry.id   64702ef8327ba8c03b91e5e230adf1b1
#
_cell.length_a   1.000
_cell.length_b   1.000
_cell.length_c   1.000
_cell.angle_alpha   90.00
_cell.angle_beta   90.00
_cell.angle_gamma   90.00
#
_symmetry.space_group_name_H-M   'P 1'
#
loop_
_entity.id
_entity.type
_entity.pdbx_description
1 polymer ?
#
loop_
_entity_poly.entity_id
_entity_poly.type
_entity_poly.pdbx_seq_one_letter_code
_entity_poly.pdbx_strand_id
1 'polypeptide(L)'
;MTKRSESLREVGLALLLGLWASGAGALSTDPSQPVEIEADFAEMDDVEGRTTYIGNVIVTQGSIRMTGDKMRANFDENRQLTEVFLDGQPAYFKQTPDGGKEDIEGEGAQIQYLAKKNQLILIKDARLTQGARLFTGYRINYDTKRSVITGRGTPQQGEAPAKGGAQQKPGRIKVIIPPKTPAPPPP
;
A
#
# COMPACT_ATOMS: atom_id res chain seq x y z
N MET A 1 -45.85 62.49 31.65
CA MET A 1 -47.08 61.75 31.91
C MET A 1 -47.09 60.47 31.15
N THR A 2 -47.25 59.39 31.91
CA THR A 2 -47.73 58.05 31.54
C THR A 2 -46.94 57.25 30.58
N LYS A 3 -46.17 56.28 31.05
CA LYS A 3 -46.50 54.96 31.62
C LYS A 3 -46.97 53.92 30.57
N ARG A 4 -46.26 52.84 30.56
CA ARG A 4 -46.59 51.40 30.46
C ARG A 4 -45.99 50.74 29.23
N SER A 5 -45.20 49.78 29.40
CA SER A 5 -45.17 48.45 30.08
C SER A 5 -45.22 47.34 29.04
N GLU A 6 -44.15 46.54 29.12
CA GLU A 6 -44.16 45.09 29.03
C GLU A 6 -44.69 44.38 27.78
N SER A 7 -43.88 43.65 27.12
CA SER A 7 -44.05 42.20 27.20
C SER A 7 -42.81 41.49 26.62
N LEU A 8 -42.19 40.74 27.49
CA LEU A 8 -41.27 39.64 27.14
C LEU A 8 -41.97 38.69 26.18
N ARG A 9 -41.37 38.43 25.08
CA ARG A 9 -41.57 37.17 24.37
C ARG A 9 -40.21 36.57 24.08
N GLU A 10 -39.89 35.67 24.93
CA GLU A 10 -38.87 34.67 24.73
C GLU A 10 -39.22 33.90 23.47
N VAL A 11 -38.49 34.12 22.40
CA VAL A 11 -38.46 33.20 21.28
C VAL A 11 -37.15 32.48 21.38
N GLY A 12 -37.24 31.26 21.90
CA GLY A 12 -36.11 30.34 21.99
C GLY A 12 -35.50 30.12 20.63
N LEU A 13 -34.28 30.62 20.47
CA LEU A 13 -33.41 30.28 19.36
C LEU A 13 -32.88 28.88 19.61
N ALA A 14 -33.60 27.88 19.11
CA ALA A 14 -33.10 26.51 19.03
C ALA A 14 -31.90 26.51 18.14
N LEU A 15 -30.72 26.46 18.75
CA LEU A 15 -29.40 26.25 18.09
C LEU A 15 -29.38 24.81 17.60
N LEU A 16 -29.82 24.59 16.37
CA LEU A 16 -29.56 23.37 15.62
C LEU A 16 -28.06 23.33 15.28
N LEU A 17 -27.27 22.81 16.23
CA LEU A 17 -25.92 22.33 15.97
C LEU A 17 -26.01 21.10 15.05
N GLY A 18 -26.10 21.37 13.75
CA GLY A 18 -25.82 20.33 12.74
C GLY A 18 -24.41 19.84 12.91
N LEU A 19 -24.22 18.68 13.54
CA LEU A 19 -22.99 17.90 13.45
C LEU A 19 -22.80 17.53 11.98
N TRP A 20 -22.05 18.33 11.29
CA TRP A 20 -21.43 17.89 10.06
C TRP A 20 -20.33 16.91 10.49
N ALA A 21 -20.67 15.64 10.56
CA ALA A 21 -19.69 14.58 10.55
C ALA A 21 -19.01 14.65 9.19
N SER A 22 -17.97 15.48 9.10
CA SER A 22 -17.00 15.43 8.02
C SER A 22 -16.43 14.03 8.05
N GLY A 23 -16.84 13.17 7.13
CA GLY A 23 -16.21 11.91 6.88
C GLY A 23 -14.75 12.19 6.53
N ALA A 24 -13.88 12.23 7.52
CA ALA A 24 -12.45 12.19 7.32
C ALA A 24 -12.16 10.85 6.65
N GLY A 25 -12.13 10.85 5.32
CA GLY A 25 -11.47 9.79 4.58
C GLY A 25 -10.03 9.78 5.08
N ALA A 26 -9.66 8.78 5.88
CA ALA A 26 -8.31 8.60 6.35
C ALA A 26 -7.42 8.37 5.14
N LEU A 27 -6.79 9.43 4.64
CA LEU A 27 -5.64 9.35 3.78
C LEU A 27 -4.50 8.87 4.67
N SER A 28 -3.75 7.87 4.22
CA SER A 28 -2.56 7.44 4.95
C SER A 28 -1.68 8.66 5.23
N THR A 29 -1.26 8.81 6.49
CA THR A 29 -0.37 9.90 6.90
C THR A 29 1.08 9.64 6.46
N ASP A 30 1.40 8.42 6.04
CA ASP A 30 2.74 8.01 5.62
C ASP A 30 3.38 8.96 4.59
N PRO A 31 2.69 9.41 3.51
CA PRO A 31 3.31 10.29 2.52
C PRO A 31 3.76 11.65 3.06
N SER A 32 3.27 12.07 4.23
CA SER A 32 3.68 13.31 4.89
C SER A 32 4.88 13.14 5.82
N GLN A 33 5.29 11.90 6.06
CA GLN A 33 6.44 11.59 6.91
C GLN A 33 7.74 11.62 6.10
N PRO A 34 8.88 11.95 6.73
CA PRO A 34 10.16 11.87 6.07
C PRO A 34 10.46 10.44 5.60
N VAL A 35 11.15 10.32 4.48
CA VAL A 35 11.68 9.05 3.99
C VAL A 35 13.10 8.90 4.52
N GLU A 36 13.36 7.81 5.24
CA GLU A 36 14.68 7.43 5.70
C GLU A 36 15.14 6.19 4.93
N ILE A 37 16.38 6.19 4.45
CA ILE A 37 16.95 5.06 3.69
C ILE A 37 18.33 4.73 4.25
N GLU A 38 18.51 3.47 4.59
CA GLU A 38 19.78 2.90 5.00
C GLU A 38 20.24 1.89 3.95
N ALA A 39 21.53 1.85 3.64
CA ALA A 39 22.14 0.89 2.72
C ALA A 39 23.67 0.88 2.92
N ASP A 40 24.34 -0.18 2.43
CA ASP A 40 25.81 -0.25 2.48
C ASP A 40 26.45 0.72 1.48
N PHE A 41 25.78 0.98 0.34
CA PHE A 41 26.25 1.88 -0.71
C PHE A 41 25.07 2.64 -1.33
N ALA A 42 25.32 3.92 -1.66
CA ALA A 42 24.36 4.77 -2.37
C ALA A 42 25.05 5.54 -3.49
N GLU A 43 24.39 5.61 -4.66
CA GLU A 43 24.79 6.41 -5.81
C GLU A 43 23.61 7.25 -6.25
N MET A 44 23.83 8.55 -6.44
CA MET A 44 22.83 9.48 -6.93
C MET A 44 23.28 10.07 -8.26
N ASP A 45 22.48 9.88 -9.29
CA ASP A 45 22.66 10.46 -10.62
C ASP A 45 21.58 11.51 -10.85
N ASP A 46 21.94 12.78 -10.63
CA ASP A 46 21.03 13.90 -10.78
C ASP A 46 20.68 14.19 -12.26
N VAL A 47 21.54 13.78 -13.20
CA VAL A 47 21.29 13.96 -14.64
C VAL A 47 20.24 12.97 -15.13
N GLU A 48 20.37 11.72 -14.73
CA GLU A 48 19.41 10.66 -15.05
C GLU A 48 18.16 10.68 -14.16
N GLY A 49 18.16 11.50 -13.10
CA GLY A 49 17.09 11.52 -12.11
C GLY A 49 16.92 10.15 -11.43
N ARG A 50 18.02 9.50 -11.06
CA ARG A 50 18.03 8.15 -10.52
C ARG A 50 18.93 8.05 -9.31
N THR A 51 18.43 7.35 -8.27
CA THR A 51 19.23 6.96 -7.12
C THR A 51 19.24 5.44 -6.98
N THR A 52 20.41 4.89 -6.71
CA THR A 52 20.62 3.44 -6.50
C THR A 52 21.20 3.21 -5.12
N TYR A 53 20.63 2.26 -4.38
CA TYR A 53 21.10 1.80 -3.08
C TYR A 53 21.42 0.31 -3.17
N ILE A 54 22.52 -0.14 -2.58
CA ILE A 54 22.99 -1.53 -2.66
C ILE A 54 23.43 -2.01 -1.29
N GLY A 55 23.01 -3.23 -0.95
CA GLY A 55 23.34 -3.94 0.29
C GLY A 55 22.48 -3.50 1.48
N ASN A 56 21.85 -4.47 2.12
CA ASN A 56 21.06 -4.30 3.36
C ASN A 56 20.10 -3.10 3.34
N VAL A 57 19.43 -2.90 2.20
CA VAL A 57 18.57 -1.73 1.99
C VAL A 57 17.38 -1.78 2.96
N ILE A 58 17.20 -0.71 3.71
CA ILE A 58 16.05 -0.48 4.59
C ILE A 58 15.47 0.88 4.24
N VAL A 59 14.15 0.92 3.98
CA VAL A 59 13.40 2.17 3.75
C VAL A 59 12.32 2.27 4.79
N THR A 60 12.19 3.43 5.41
CA THR A 60 11.09 3.75 6.33
C THR A 60 10.42 5.04 5.94
N GLN A 61 9.09 5.08 5.99
CA GLN A 61 8.30 6.28 5.85
C GLN A 61 6.97 6.13 6.61
N GLY A 62 6.88 6.76 7.78
CA GLY A 62 5.73 6.55 8.66
C GLY A 62 5.59 5.08 9.06
N SER A 63 4.47 4.45 8.70
CA SER A 63 4.22 3.02 8.94
C SER A 63 4.81 2.11 7.86
N ILE A 64 5.26 2.68 6.74
CA ILE A 64 5.86 1.92 5.65
C ILE A 64 7.27 1.49 6.03
N ARG A 65 7.56 0.21 5.85
CA ARG A 65 8.90 -0.37 5.93
C ARG A 65 9.14 -1.27 4.73
N MET A 66 10.28 -1.08 4.07
CA MET A 66 10.73 -1.96 2.99
C MET A 66 12.14 -2.44 3.27
N THR A 67 12.45 -3.68 2.89
CA THR A 67 13.80 -4.24 2.98
C THR A 67 14.14 -5.06 1.75
N GLY A 68 15.41 -5.03 1.34
CA GLY A 68 15.90 -5.78 0.18
C GLY A 68 17.41 -5.65 0.00
N ASP A 69 17.91 -6.22 -1.11
CA ASP A 69 19.33 -6.24 -1.41
C ASP A 69 19.77 -5.05 -2.27
N LYS A 70 18.86 -4.57 -3.14
CA LYS A 70 19.12 -3.43 -4.02
C LYS A 70 17.86 -2.65 -4.30
N MET A 71 17.94 -1.34 -4.20
CA MET A 71 16.84 -0.44 -4.56
C MET A 71 17.29 0.55 -5.63
N ARG A 72 16.40 0.84 -6.57
CA ARG A 72 16.51 1.94 -7.52
C ARG A 72 15.25 2.79 -7.47
N ALA A 73 15.42 4.08 -7.27
CA ALA A 73 14.37 5.08 -7.32
C ALA A 73 14.57 6.00 -8.51
N ASN A 74 13.52 6.22 -9.31
CA ASN A 74 13.52 7.12 -10.44
C ASN A 74 12.65 8.35 -10.12
N PHE A 75 13.14 9.52 -10.55
CA PHE A 75 12.50 10.80 -10.33
C PHE A 75 12.25 11.49 -11.68
N ASP A 76 11.23 12.31 -11.76
CA ASP A 76 11.00 13.15 -12.94
C ASP A 76 11.78 14.47 -12.86
N GLU A 77 11.65 15.29 -13.91
CA GLU A 77 12.32 16.59 -14.03
C GLU A 77 12.00 17.55 -12.87
N ASN A 78 10.85 17.37 -12.21
CA ASN A 78 10.45 18.12 -11.03
C ASN A 78 10.93 17.49 -9.71
N ARG A 79 11.83 16.49 -9.77
CA ARG A 79 12.33 15.70 -8.64
C ARG A 79 11.22 14.96 -7.88
N GLN A 80 10.12 14.64 -8.55
CA GLN A 80 9.06 13.82 -7.95
C GLN A 80 9.33 12.35 -8.23
N LEU A 81 9.18 11.52 -7.20
CA LEU A 81 9.32 10.08 -7.31
C LEU A 81 8.31 9.53 -8.32
N THR A 82 8.80 8.79 -9.31
CA THR A 82 7.96 8.13 -10.31
C THR A 82 7.84 6.64 -10.07
N GLU A 83 8.97 5.99 -9.78
CA GLU A 83 9.04 4.54 -9.64
C GLU A 83 10.11 4.14 -8.61
N VAL A 84 9.85 3.04 -7.91
CA VAL A 84 10.83 2.35 -7.07
C VAL A 84 10.87 0.90 -7.51
N PHE A 85 12.07 0.35 -7.62
CA PHE A 85 12.34 -1.07 -7.80
C PHE A 85 13.19 -1.54 -6.63
N LEU A 86 12.72 -2.54 -5.91
CA LEU A 86 13.41 -3.15 -4.80
C LEU A 86 13.57 -4.64 -5.09
N ASP A 87 14.78 -5.09 -5.23
CA ASP A 87 15.16 -6.50 -5.42
C ASP A 87 15.61 -7.10 -4.09
N GLY A 88 15.29 -8.38 -3.86
CA GLY A 88 15.69 -9.09 -2.64
C GLY A 88 15.38 -10.58 -2.69
N GLN A 89 15.79 -11.33 -1.64
CA GLN A 89 15.61 -12.79 -1.54
C GLN A 89 14.96 -13.19 -0.20
N PRO A 90 13.70 -12.78 0.07
CA PRO A 90 12.83 -11.91 -0.72
C PRO A 90 13.03 -10.41 -0.43
N ALA A 91 12.60 -9.55 -1.34
CA ALA A 91 12.26 -8.18 -1.00
C ALA A 91 10.97 -8.18 -0.18
N TYR A 92 10.89 -7.31 0.82
CA TYR A 92 9.77 -7.23 1.77
C TYR A 92 9.19 -5.82 1.84
N PHE A 93 7.88 -5.75 2.05
CA PHE A 93 7.11 -4.52 2.27
C PHE A 93 6.14 -4.72 3.41
N LYS A 94 6.00 -3.72 4.28
CA LYS A 94 4.97 -3.64 5.30
C LYS A 94 4.39 -2.23 5.34
N GLN A 95 3.09 -2.15 5.61
CA GLN A 95 2.38 -0.91 5.91
C GLN A 95 1.25 -1.18 6.91
N THR A 96 1.08 -0.30 7.88
CA THR A 96 -0.08 -0.24 8.76
C THR A 96 -0.98 0.90 8.29
N PRO A 97 -2.07 0.63 7.54
CA PRO A 97 -2.94 1.69 7.04
C PRO A 97 -3.68 2.39 8.17
N ASP A 98 -3.98 3.70 8.00
CA ASP A 98 -4.74 4.48 8.96
C ASP A 98 -6.16 3.92 9.19
N GLY A 99 -6.78 4.33 10.30
CA GLY A 99 -8.17 3.99 10.61
C GLY A 99 -8.38 2.58 11.15
N GLY A 100 -7.36 1.98 11.78
CA GLY A 100 -7.46 0.66 12.42
C GLY A 100 -7.64 -0.49 11.43
N LYS A 101 -7.24 -0.30 10.18
CA LYS A 101 -7.22 -1.37 9.17
C LYS A 101 -6.10 -2.35 9.47
N GLU A 102 -6.29 -3.58 8.97
CA GLU A 102 -5.29 -4.64 9.10
C GLU A 102 -3.99 -4.30 8.37
N ASP A 103 -2.86 -4.69 8.97
CA ASP A 103 -1.54 -4.58 8.35
C ASP A 103 -1.52 -5.25 6.98
N ILE A 104 -0.77 -4.64 6.07
CA ILE A 104 -0.48 -5.18 4.75
C ILE A 104 1.00 -5.50 4.71
N GLU A 105 1.31 -6.75 4.40
CA GLU A 105 2.67 -7.23 4.23
C GLU A 105 2.81 -7.90 2.87
N GLY A 106 3.92 -7.66 2.19
CA GLY A 106 4.18 -8.17 0.85
C GLY A 106 5.60 -8.66 0.69
N GLU A 107 5.77 -9.76 -0.04
CA GLU A 107 7.05 -10.36 -0.38
C GLU A 107 7.11 -10.72 -1.86
N GLY A 108 8.32 -10.74 -2.41
CA GLY A 108 8.58 -11.21 -3.75
C GLY A 108 10.07 -11.09 -4.08
N ALA A 109 10.54 -11.69 -5.17
CA ALA A 109 11.92 -11.47 -5.61
C ALA A 109 12.15 -10.00 -6.01
N GLN A 110 11.09 -9.31 -6.42
CA GLN A 110 11.11 -7.88 -6.71
C GLN A 110 9.81 -7.22 -6.25
N ILE A 111 9.93 -6.04 -5.69
CA ILE A 111 8.82 -5.13 -5.40
C ILE A 111 8.98 -3.89 -6.28
N GLN A 112 7.91 -3.48 -6.97
CA GLN A 112 7.85 -2.25 -7.74
C GLN A 112 6.78 -1.34 -7.16
N TYR A 113 7.08 -0.06 -7.00
CA TYR A 113 6.10 0.94 -6.67
C TYR A 113 6.02 1.97 -7.78
N LEU A 114 4.82 2.15 -8.34
CA LEU A 114 4.53 3.12 -9.40
C LEU A 114 3.78 4.29 -8.76
N ALA A 115 4.49 5.37 -8.43
CA ALA A 115 3.97 6.48 -7.64
C ALA A 115 2.75 7.15 -8.29
N LYS A 116 2.82 7.46 -9.59
CA LYS A 116 1.71 8.09 -10.32
C LYS A 116 0.44 7.23 -10.42
N LYS A 117 0.58 5.91 -10.24
CA LYS A 117 -0.53 4.94 -10.29
C LYS A 117 -0.99 4.48 -8.91
N ASN A 118 -0.26 4.83 -7.84
CA ASN A 118 -0.46 4.32 -6.50
C ASN A 118 -0.48 2.78 -6.47
N GLN A 119 0.41 2.14 -7.23
CA GLN A 119 0.46 0.69 -7.36
C GLN A 119 1.73 0.11 -6.78
N LEU A 120 1.57 -0.83 -5.86
CA LEU A 120 2.59 -1.74 -5.40
C LEU A 120 2.46 -3.05 -6.16
N ILE A 121 3.56 -3.57 -6.68
CA ILE A 121 3.59 -4.78 -7.50
C ILE A 121 4.65 -5.72 -6.94
N LEU A 122 4.21 -6.90 -6.53
CA LEU A 122 5.08 -7.99 -6.07
C LEU A 122 5.26 -8.96 -7.23
N ILE A 123 6.50 -9.36 -7.50
CA ILE A 123 6.84 -10.16 -8.68
C ILE A 123 7.71 -11.35 -8.26
N LYS A 124 7.37 -12.51 -8.80
CA LYS A 124 8.06 -13.79 -8.63
C LYS A 124 8.04 -14.24 -7.16
N ASP A 125 7.41 -15.37 -6.92
CA ASP A 125 7.13 -15.90 -5.59
C ASP A 125 6.36 -14.89 -4.70
N ALA A 126 5.47 -14.14 -5.36
CA ALA A 126 4.73 -13.06 -4.76
C ALA A 126 3.76 -13.57 -3.69
N ARG A 127 3.82 -12.95 -2.52
CA ARG A 127 2.95 -13.20 -1.37
C ARG A 127 2.50 -11.85 -0.81
N LEU A 128 1.20 -11.74 -0.52
CA LEU A 128 0.63 -10.55 0.13
C LEU A 128 -0.35 -11.01 1.19
N THR A 129 -0.18 -10.48 2.40
CA THR A 129 -1.12 -10.67 3.50
C THR A 129 -1.82 -9.37 3.82
N GLN A 130 -3.09 -9.45 4.19
CA GLN A 130 -3.84 -8.36 4.78
C GLN A 130 -4.65 -8.94 5.94
N GLY A 131 -4.17 -8.70 7.15
CA GLY A 131 -4.66 -9.41 8.33
C GLY A 131 -4.53 -10.92 8.14
N ALA A 132 -5.65 -11.64 8.24
CA ALA A 132 -5.67 -13.09 8.07
C ALA A 132 -5.85 -13.56 6.60
N ARG A 133 -5.99 -12.65 5.64
CA ARG A 133 -6.13 -12.99 4.22
C ARG A 133 -4.76 -13.14 3.58
N LEU A 134 -4.57 -14.20 2.82
CA LEU A 134 -3.32 -14.50 2.13
C LEU A 134 -3.56 -14.66 0.63
N PHE A 135 -2.75 -13.96 -0.17
CA PHE A 135 -2.67 -14.05 -1.62
C PHE A 135 -1.27 -14.53 -2.01
N THR A 136 -1.17 -15.52 -2.88
CA THR A 136 0.10 -15.98 -3.42
C THR A 136 0.00 -16.20 -4.93
N GLY A 137 1.08 -15.89 -5.66
CA GLY A 137 1.12 -16.03 -7.12
C GLY A 137 2.45 -15.58 -7.71
N TYR A 138 2.51 -15.50 -9.04
CA TYR A 138 3.70 -14.97 -9.71
C TYR A 138 3.78 -13.45 -9.66
N ARG A 139 2.61 -12.78 -9.81
CA ARG A 139 2.50 -11.32 -9.74
C ARG A 139 1.25 -10.93 -8.97
N ILE A 140 1.42 -10.04 -7.99
CA ILE A 140 0.34 -9.44 -7.23
C ILE A 140 0.45 -7.94 -7.37
N ASN A 141 -0.63 -7.28 -7.80
CA ASN A 141 -0.74 -5.82 -7.83
C ASN A 141 -1.66 -5.39 -6.69
N TYR A 142 -1.23 -4.43 -5.93
CA TYR A 142 -2.01 -3.77 -4.88
C TYR A 142 -2.14 -2.28 -5.20
N ASP A 143 -3.36 -1.82 -5.40
CA ASP A 143 -3.69 -0.40 -5.51
C ASP A 143 -3.80 0.18 -4.11
N THR A 144 -2.81 0.96 -3.68
CA THR A 144 -2.70 1.48 -2.31
C THR A 144 -3.78 2.50 -2.00
N LYS A 145 -4.30 3.22 -3.01
CA LYS A 145 -5.35 4.22 -2.85
C LYS A 145 -6.74 3.58 -2.76
N ARG A 146 -7.01 2.57 -3.60
CA ARG A 146 -8.32 1.91 -3.70
C ARG A 146 -8.43 0.67 -2.83
N SER A 147 -7.32 0.20 -2.26
CA SER A 147 -7.22 -1.06 -1.50
C SER A 147 -7.70 -2.27 -2.34
N VAL A 148 -7.36 -2.30 -3.64
CA VAL A 148 -7.71 -3.38 -4.55
C VAL A 148 -6.50 -4.26 -4.81
N ILE A 149 -6.65 -5.56 -4.59
CA ILE A 149 -5.63 -6.58 -4.84
C ILE A 149 -6.01 -7.35 -6.09
N THR A 150 -5.10 -7.45 -7.06
CA THR A 150 -5.23 -8.31 -8.24
C THR A 150 -4.00 -9.20 -8.35
N GLY A 151 -4.20 -10.47 -8.72
CA GLY A 151 -3.11 -11.41 -8.83
C GLY A 151 -3.12 -12.16 -10.15
N ARG A 152 -1.93 -12.63 -10.57
CA ARG A 152 -1.73 -13.51 -11.73
C ARG A 152 -0.80 -14.65 -11.36
N GLY A 153 -1.10 -15.84 -11.87
CA GLY A 153 -0.19 -16.98 -11.87
C GLY A 153 0.98 -16.77 -12.82
N THR A 154 1.85 -17.77 -12.94
CA THR A 154 2.99 -17.73 -13.88
C THR A 154 2.47 -17.47 -15.30
N PRO A 155 3.07 -16.54 -16.07
CA PRO A 155 2.74 -16.35 -17.46
C PRO A 155 2.92 -17.69 -18.23
N GLN A 156 1.98 -18.01 -19.10
CA GLN A 156 2.26 -19.03 -20.11
C GLN A 156 3.39 -18.48 -20.99
N GLN A 157 4.52 -19.15 -21.02
CA GLN A 157 5.51 -18.90 -22.06
C GLN A 157 4.82 -19.14 -23.40
N GLY A 158 4.81 -18.10 -24.23
CA GLY A 158 4.22 -18.17 -25.57
C GLY A 158 4.74 -19.39 -26.31
N GLU A 159 3.82 -20.08 -26.96
CA GLU A 159 4.03 -21.28 -27.75
C GLU A 159 5.21 -21.15 -28.72
N ALA A 160 6.30 -21.82 -28.38
CA ALA A 160 7.11 -22.49 -29.38
C ALA A 160 7.00 -23.99 -29.10
N PRO A 161 6.62 -24.86 -30.06
CA PRO A 161 6.49 -26.28 -29.82
C PRO A 161 7.87 -26.90 -29.63
N ALA A 162 8.35 -26.93 -28.40
CA ALA A 162 9.50 -27.73 -28.01
C ALA A 162 9.03 -29.18 -27.86
N LYS A 163 9.42 -30.01 -28.80
CA LYS A 163 9.34 -31.47 -28.71
C LYS A 163 10.02 -31.93 -27.41
N GLY A 164 9.22 -32.53 -26.50
CA GLY A 164 9.73 -33.41 -25.44
C GLY A 164 10.21 -32.72 -24.17
N GLY A 165 9.41 -31.86 -23.54
CA GLY A 165 9.62 -31.37 -22.17
C GLY A 165 8.31 -31.38 -21.38
N ALA A 166 8.37 -31.81 -20.11
CA ALA A 166 7.23 -31.81 -19.22
C ALA A 166 6.61 -30.42 -19.19
N GLN A 167 5.36 -30.28 -19.63
CA GLN A 167 4.59 -29.05 -19.55
C GLN A 167 4.46 -28.66 -18.09
N GLN A 168 5.20 -27.64 -17.65
CA GLN A 168 4.92 -27.01 -16.38
C GLN A 168 3.53 -26.38 -16.47
N LYS A 169 2.60 -26.92 -15.68
CA LYS A 169 1.25 -26.34 -15.57
C LYS A 169 1.40 -24.85 -15.19
N PRO A 170 0.65 -23.93 -15.84
CA PRO A 170 0.71 -22.53 -15.48
C PRO A 170 0.39 -22.37 -13.99
N GLY A 171 1.24 -21.63 -13.28
CA GLY A 171 1.06 -21.36 -11.87
C GLY A 171 -0.27 -20.67 -11.64
N ARG A 172 -0.98 -21.06 -10.59
CA ARG A 172 -2.27 -20.48 -10.21
C ARG A 172 -2.09 -19.46 -9.10
N ILE A 173 -2.99 -18.49 -9.05
CA ILE A 173 -3.19 -17.68 -7.85
C ILE A 173 -3.85 -18.55 -6.79
N LYS A 174 -3.37 -18.46 -5.55
CA LYS A 174 -4.01 -19.03 -4.38
C LYS A 174 -4.43 -17.90 -3.45
N VAL A 175 -5.68 -17.92 -3.03
CA VAL A 175 -6.24 -16.99 -2.05
C VAL A 175 -6.77 -17.80 -0.88
N ILE A 176 -6.37 -17.45 0.33
CA ILE A 176 -6.87 -18.03 1.57
C ILE A 176 -7.60 -16.93 2.32
N ILE A 177 -8.88 -17.18 2.60
CA ILE A 177 -9.74 -16.30 3.40
C ILE A 177 -10.15 -17.15 4.63
N PRO A 178 -9.75 -16.76 5.85
CA PRO A 178 -10.15 -17.51 7.02
C PRO A 178 -11.66 -17.41 7.26
N PRO A 179 -12.29 -18.41 7.90
CA PRO A 179 -13.68 -18.33 8.30
C PRO A 179 -13.86 -17.18 9.30
N LYS A 180 -15.03 -16.54 9.27
CA LYS A 180 -15.40 -15.57 10.32
C LYS A 180 -15.45 -16.34 11.65
N THR A 181 -14.65 -15.91 12.62
CA THR A 181 -14.79 -16.41 14.00
C THR A 181 -16.20 -16.05 14.47
N PRO A 182 -17.01 -17.01 14.94
CA PRO A 182 -18.31 -16.69 15.55
C PRO A 182 -18.08 -15.73 16.72
N ALA A 183 -18.95 -14.74 16.85
CA ALA A 183 -18.93 -13.87 18.04
C ALA A 183 -19.10 -14.75 19.28
N PRO A 184 -18.38 -14.48 20.39
CA PRO A 184 -18.61 -15.19 21.63
C PRO A 184 -20.10 -14.99 22.04
N PRO A 185 -20.73 -16.03 22.63
CA PRO A 185 -22.11 -15.89 23.08
C PRO A 185 -22.22 -14.73 24.07
N PRO A 186 -23.34 -13.98 24.08
CA PRO A 186 -23.55 -12.91 25.04
C PRO A 186 -23.53 -13.48 26.46
N PRO A 187 -23.06 -12.66 27.43
CA PRO A 187 -22.97 -13.04 28.83
C PRO A 187 -24.35 -13.33 29.48
#